data_7670fa09aea6f8ad25e5b4cc6363e84a
#
_entry.id   7670fa09aea6f8ad25e5b4cc6363e84a
#
_cell.length_a   1.000
_cell.length_b   1.000
_cell.length_c   1.000
_cell.angle_alpha   90.00
_cell.angle_beta   90.00
_cell.angle_gamma   90.00
#
_symmetry.space_group_name_H-M   'P 1'
#
loop_
_entity.id
_entity.type
_entity.pdbx_description
1 polymer ?
#
loop_
_entity_poly.entity_id
_entity_poly.type
_entity_poly.pdbx_seq_one_letter_code
_entity_poly.pdbx_strand_id
1 'polypeptide(L)'
;MIAANGRMNYHLSGSLAEFRSFAPSNLLLYKAALWGSANGYKTLHLGGGVGSGEDNLFKFKRAFYRGNLQTFHIGKKVFLDDIYSELVELRGPVDSNFFPKYRA
;
A
#
# COMPACT_ATOMS: atom_id res chain seq x y z
N MET A 1 -0.38 -11.44 4.60
CA MET A 1 0.02 -10.72 5.82
C MET A 1 1.51 -10.86 6.05
N ILE A 2 2.16 -9.78 6.48
CA ILE A 2 3.56 -9.79 6.93
C ILE A 2 3.55 -9.34 8.38
N ALA A 3 4.20 -10.07 9.28
CA ALA A 3 4.21 -9.76 10.71
C ALA A 3 5.66 -9.71 11.22
N ALA A 4 6.03 -8.60 11.84
CA ALA A 4 7.34 -8.38 12.41
C ALA A 4 7.29 -7.28 13.50
N ASN A 5 8.15 -7.36 14.49
CA ASN A 5 8.35 -6.32 15.51
C ASN A 5 7.04 -5.81 16.17
N GLY A 6 6.12 -6.71 16.47
CA GLY A 6 4.84 -6.37 17.10
C GLY A 6 3.84 -5.66 16.17
N ARG A 7 4.11 -5.64 14.88
CA ARG A 7 3.23 -5.05 13.84
C ARG A 7 2.86 -6.07 12.79
N MET A 8 1.65 -5.98 12.30
CA MET A 8 1.16 -6.75 11.15
C MET A 8 0.89 -5.80 9.98
N ASN A 9 1.16 -6.26 8.77
CA ASN A 9 0.93 -5.50 7.55
C ASN A 9 0.07 -6.31 6.59
N TYR A 10 -1.04 -5.75 6.17
CA TYR A 10 -1.83 -6.26 5.07
C TYR A 10 -1.15 -5.89 3.76
N HIS A 11 -0.40 -6.82 3.19
CA HIS A 11 0.40 -6.54 2.00
C HIS A 11 -0.35 -6.86 0.71
N LEU A 12 -0.67 -8.12 0.52
CA LEU A 12 -1.38 -8.60 -0.67
C LEU A 12 -2.51 -9.53 -0.27
N SER A 13 -3.61 -9.47 -1.00
CA SER A 13 -4.69 -10.47 -0.94
C SER A 13 -5.40 -10.57 -2.29
N GLY A 14 -6.09 -11.67 -2.48
CA GLY A 14 -6.96 -11.91 -3.61
C GLY A 14 -8.18 -12.70 -3.17
N SER A 15 -9.24 -12.62 -3.95
CA SER A 15 -10.43 -13.45 -3.80
C SER A 15 -10.90 -13.92 -5.18
N LEU A 16 -11.41 -15.14 -5.25
CA LEU A 16 -12.06 -15.64 -6.47
C LEU A 16 -13.32 -14.81 -6.73
N ALA A 17 -13.56 -14.49 -8.00
CA ALA A 17 -14.67 -13.62 -8.41
C ALA A 17 -16.03 -14.19 -7.98
N GLU A 18 -16.20 -15.50 -8.07
CA GLU A 18 -17.42 -16.23 -7.69
C GLU A 18 -17.80 -16.10 -6.20
N PHE A 19 -16.81 -15.86 -5.33
CA PHE A 19 -17.04 -15.75 -3.88
C PHE A 19 -17.08 -14.28 -3.38
N ARG A 20 -16.99 -13.30 -4.25
CA ARG A 20 -16.99 -11.88 -3.84
C ARG A 20 -18.23 -11.45 -3.08
N SER A 21 -19.39 -12.03 -3.39
CA SER A 21 -20.65 -11.76 -2.70
C SER A 21 -20.61 -12.10 -1.21
N PHE A 22 -19.75 -13.01 -0.78
CA PHE A 22 -19.53 -13.37 0.62
C PHE A 22 -18.56 -12.45 1.36
N ALA A 23 -18.07 -11.41 0.68
CA ALA A 23 -17.11 -10.43 1.25
C ALA A 23 -15.89 -11.08 1.96
N PRO A 24 -15.17 -12.05 1.36
CA PRO A 24 -14.12 -12.81 2.04
C PRO A 24 -12.98 -11.93 2.55
N SER A 25 -12.69 -10.81 1.89
CA SER A 25 -11.66 -9.86 2.32
C SER A 25 -12.02 -9.17 3.65
N ASN A 26 -13.32 -8.92 3.90
CA ASN A 26 -13.79 -8.37 5.17
C ASN A 26 -13.55 -9.36 6.31
N LEU A 27 -13.95 -10.62 6.10
CA LEU A 27 -13.75 -11.68 7.08
C LEU A 27 -12.25 -11.91 7.35
N LEU A 28 -11.43 -11.92 6.30
CA LEU A 28 -9.97 -12.06 6.41
C LEU A 28 -9.36 -10.98 7.31
N LEU A 29 -9.68 -9.71 7.05
CA LEU A 29 -9.14 -8.59 7.83
C LEU A 29 -9.63 -8.61 9.27
N TYR A 30 -10.92 -8.90 9.48
CA TYR A 30 -11.48 -9.04 10.82
C TYR A 30 -10.79 -10.16 11.62
N LYS A 31 -10.66 -11.34 11.03
CA LYS A 31 -9.98 -12.48 11.68
C LYS A 31 -8.49 -12.21 11.92
N ALA A 32 -7.81 -11.54 10.99
CA ALA A 32 -6.42 -11.14 11.16
C ALA A 32 -6.25 -10.15 12.31
N ALA A 33 -7.15 -9.19 12.47
CA ALA A 33 -7.12 -8.25 13.60
C ALA A 33 -7.32 -8.97 14.94
N LEU A 34 -8.29 -9.87 15.04
CA LEU A 34 -8.52 -10.67 16.25
C LEU A 34 -7.32 -11.55 16.59
N TRP A 35 -6.79 -12.25 15.59
CA TRP A 35 -5.60 -13.10 15.77
C TRP A 35 -4.41 -12.27 16.22
N GLY A 36 -4.16 -11.12 15.58
CA GLY A 36 -3.07 -10.24 15.93
C GLY A 36 -3.18 -9.74 17.38
N SER A 37 -4.36 -9.32 17.79
CA SER A 37 -4.63 -8.91 19.18
C SER A 37 -4.35 -10.03 20.18
N ALA A 38 -4.83 -11.24 19.89
CA ALA A 38 -4.62 -12.41 20.75
C ALA A 38 -3.15 -12.85 20.85
N ASN A 39 -2.32 -12.53 19.83
CA ASN A 39 -0.90 -12.87 19.76
C ASN A 39 0.04 -11.69 20.08
N GLY A 40 -0.47 -10.62 20.71
CA GLY A 40 0.34 -9.51 21.23
C GLY A 40 0.81 -8.50 20.18
N TYR A 41 0.27 -8.55 18.96
CA TYR A 41 0.52 -7.53 17.95
C TYR A 41 -0.25 -6.25 18.28
N LYS A 42 0.45 -5.13 18.26
CA LYS A 42 -0.12 -3.82 18.65
C LYS A 42 -0.77 -3.08 17.50
N THR A 43 -0.41 -3.40 16.27
CA THR A 43 -0.85 -2.65 15.09
C THR A 43 -1.10 -3.59 13.92
N LEU A 44 -2.23 -3.40 13.22
CA LEU A 44 -2.49 -3.95 11.90
C LEU A 44 -2.52 -2.78 10.90
N HIS A 45 -1.47 -2.66 10.09
CA HIS A 45 -1.34 -1.64 9.06
C HIS A 45 -2.03 -2.11 7.78
N LEU A 46 -3.05 -1.41 7.33
CA LEU A 46 -3.85 -1.77 6.15
C LEU A 46 -3.30 -1.18 4.84
N GLY A 47 -2.41 -0.20 4.94
CA GLY A 47 -1.96 0.58 3.78
C GLY A 47 -3.03 1.54 3.25
N GLY A 48 -2.71 2.26 2.19
CA GLY A 48 -3.62 3.18 1.50
C GLY A 48 -4.40 2.52 0.35
N GLY A 49 -4.92 3.35 -0.55
CA GLY A 49 -5.48 2.97 -1.83
C GLY A 49 -4.40 2.70 -2.90
N VAL A 50 -4.78 2.77 -4.15
CA VAL A 50 -3.85 2.74 -5.29
C VAL A 50 -3.38 4.18 -5.56
N GLY A 51 -2.09 4.41 -5.45
CA GLY A 51 -1.54 5.76 -5.54
C GLY A 51 -1.82 6.60 -4.29
N SER A 52 -2.07 7.90 -4.45
CA SER A 52 -2.26 8.86 -3.36
C SER A 52 -3.71 9.33 -3.16
N GLY A 53 -4.67 8.77 -3.91
CA GLY A 53 -6.07 9.17 -3.89
C GLY A 53 -6.95 8.36 -2.91
N GLU A 54 -8.12 8.91 -2.62
CA GLU A 54 -9.16 8.24 -1.84
C GLU A 54 -10.06 7.36 -2.72
N ASP A 55 -9.45 6.37 -3.35
CA ASP A 55 -10.13 5.41 -4.22
C ASP A 55 -11.01 4.39 -3.45
N ASN A 56 -11.63 3.48 -4.17
CA ASN A 56 -12.49 2.46 -3.58
C ASN A 56 -11.74 1.52 -2.63
N LEU A 57 -10.45 1.25 -2.89
CA LEU A 57 -9.63 0.43 -2.01
C LEU A 57 -9.32 1.18 -0.71
N PHE A 58 -9.03 2.48 -0.78
CA PHE A 58 -8.89 3.32 0.40
C PHE A 58 -10.16 3.35 1.23
N LYS A 59 -11.34 3.58 0.61
CA LYS A 59 -12.65 3.60 1.28
C LYS A 59 -12.95 2.27 1.97
N PHE A 60 -12.66 1.16 1.31
CA PHE A 60 -12.77 -0.18 1.89
C PHE A 60 -11.93 -0.32 3.16
N LYS A 61 -10.65 0.05 3.12
CA LYS A 61 -9.74 -0.03 4.26
C LYS A 61 -10.12 0.95 5.37
N ARG A 62 -10.57 2.13 5.00
CA ARG A 62 -11.02 3.18 5.94
C ARG A 62 -12.21 2.72 6.80
N ALA A 63 -13.05 1.84 6.29
CA ALA A 63 -14.19 1.30 7.03
C ALA A 63 -13.79 0.48 8.28
N PHE A 64 -12.56 -0.04 8.34
CA PHE A 64 -12.07 -0.79 9.50
C PHE A 64 -11.51 0.09 10.62
N TYR A 65 -11.25 1.38 10.36
CA TYR A 65 -10.67 2.27 11.35
C TYR A 65 -11.19 3.69 11.22
N ARG A 66 -11.81 4.20 12.29
CA ARG A 66 -12.43 5.54 12.32
C ARG A 66 -11.53 6.63 12.92
N GLY A 67 -10.36 6.27 13.44
CA GLY A 67 -9.41 7.22 14.03
C GLY A 67 -8.61 8.01 13.00
N ASN A 68 -7.58 8.70 13.45
CA ASN A 68 -6.71 9.52 12.59
C ASN A 68 -5.88 8.65 11.66
N LEU A 69 -5.81 9.06 10.40
CA LEU A 69 -4.98 8.41 9.40
C LEU A 69 -3.52 8.84 9.55
N GLN A 70 -2.63 7.94 9.19
CA GLN A 70 -1.20 8.24 9.07
C GLN A 70 -0.90 8.68 7.65
N THR A 71 -0.06 9.69 7.50
CA THR A 71 0.41 10.15 6.20
C THR A 71 1.59 9.30 5.75
N PHE A 72 1.51 8.79 4.53
CA PHE A 72 2.62 8.09 3.90
C PHE A 72 3.52 9.09 3.18
N HIS A 73 4.81 9.03 3.46
CA HIS A 73 5.81 9.90 2.85
C HIS A 73 6.79 9.09 2.03
N ILE A 74 7.10 9.56 0.83
CA ILE A 74 8.13 8.99 -0.05
C ILE A 74 9.26 10.01 -0.18
N GLY A 75 10.44 9.66 0.32
CA GLY A 75 11.66 10.41 0.06
C GLY A 75 12.22 10.05 -1.32
N LYS A 76 12.61 11.06 -2.09
CA LYS A 76 13.23 10.89 -3.41
C LYS A 76 14.51 11.69 -3.45
N LYS A 77 15.61 11.10 -3.94
CA LYS A 77 16.88 11.79 -4.12
C LYS A 77 17.60 11.23 -5.35
N VAL A 78 18.07 12.10 -6.19
CA VAL A 78 19.07 11.77 -7.22
C VAL A 78 20.44 11.91 -6.58
N PHE A 79 21.33 10.95 -6.79
CA PHE A 79 22.69 10.94 -6.22
C PHE A 79 23.75 11.31 -7.26
N LEU A 80 23.47 11.02 -8.53
CA LEU A 80 24.36 11.26 -9.68
C LEU A 80 23.51 11.93 -10.76
N ASP A 81 23.49 13.26 -10.75
CA ASP A 81 22.60 14.06 -11.62
C ASP A 81 22.93 13.85 -13.10
N ASP A 82 24.22 13.76 -13.45
CA ASP A 82 24.65 13.54 -14.84
C ASP A 82 24.14 12.19 -15.38
N ILE A 83 24.37 11.11 -14.63
CA ILE A 83 23.89 9.77 -15.00
C ILE A 83 22.38 9.69 -15.02
N TYR A 84 21.72 10.35 -14.08
CA TYR A 84 20.27 10.41 -14.07
C TYR A 84 19.71 11.07 -15.33
N SER A 85 20.30 12.21 -15.72
CA SER A 85 19.91 12.96 -16.91
C SER A 85 20.12 12.15 -18.19
N GLU A 86 21.28 11.50 -18.34
CA GLU A 86 21.56 10.61 -19.44
C GLU A 86 20.53 9.48 -19.57
N LEU A 87 20.18 8.82 -18.46
CA LEU A 87 19.17 7.75 -18.45
C LEU A 87 17.77 8.26 -18.82
N VAL A 88 17.42 9.47 -18.40
CA VAL A 88 16.16 10.11 -18.77
C VAL A 88 16.11 10.44 -20.26
N GLU A 89 17.21 10.95 -20.82
CA GLU A 89 17.34 11.22 -22.26
C GLU A 89 17.23 9.94 -23.09
N LEU A 90 17.93 8.87 -22.69
CA LEU A 90 17.86 7.56 -23.35
C LEU A 90 16.43 6.97 -23.31
N ARG A 91 15.68 7.22 -22.25
CA ARG A 91 14.27 6.79 -22.16
C ARG A 91 13.39 7.58 -23.11
N GLY A 92 13.70 8.82 -23.38
CA GLY A 92 12.91 9.75 -24.14
C GLY A 92 11.75 10.39 -23.36
N PRO A 93 10.92 11.24 -24.01
CA PRO A 93 9.88 11.98 -23.34
C PRO A 93 8.79 11.05 -22.80
N VAL A 94 8.42 11.27 -21.53
CA VAL A 94 7.35 10.55 -20.83
C VAL A 94 6.54 11.55 -20.01
N ASP A 95 5.23 11.59 -20.25
CA ASP A 95 4.28 12.36 -19.42
C ASP A 95 3.91 11.54 -18.18
N SER A 96 4.79 11.56 -17.19
CA SER A 96 4.61 10.81 -15.95
C SER A 96 5.31 11.50 -14.78
N ASN A 97 4.64 11.51 -13.63
CA ASN A 97 5.22 11.93 -12.34
C ASN A 97 5.96 10.79 -11.62
N PHE A 98 6.12 9.65 -12.27
CA PHE A 98 6.84 8.51 -11.69
C PHE A 98 8.31 8.84 -11.42
N PHE A 99 8.84 8.29 -10.35
CA PHE A 99 10.25 8.42 -10.01
C PHE A 99 10.87 7.03 -9.81
N PRO A 100 12.04 6.80 -10.40
CA PRO A 100 12.82 7.67 -11.27
C PRO A 100 12.22 7.76 -12.70
N LYS A 101 12.33 8.93 -13.35
CA LYS A 101 11.71 9.20 -14.66
C LYS A 101 12.14 8.22 -15.76
N TYR A 102 13.38 7.75 -15.75
CA TYR A 102 13.88 6.78 -16.73
C TYR A 102 13.23 5.38 -16.63
N ARG A 103 12.40 5.14 -15.60
CA ARG A 103 11.62 3.89 -15.43
C ARG A 103 10.12 4.10 -15.57
N ALA A 104 9.70 5.28 -15.96
CA ALA A 104 8.28 5.63 -16.11
C ALA A 104 7.65 4.97 -17.35
#